data_db57aeac41b48ea37ad354c9aaf9456f
#
_entry.id   db57aeac41b48ea37ad354c9aaf9456f
#
_cell.length_a   1.000
_cell.length_b   1.000
_cell.length_c   1.000
_cell.angle_alpha   90.00
_cell.angle_beta   90.00
_cell.angle_gamma   90.00
#
_symmetry.space_group_name_H-M   'P 1'
#
loop_
_entity.id
_entity.type
_entity.pdbx_description
1 polymer ?
#
loop_
_entity_poly.entity_id
_entity_poly.type
_entity_poly.pdbx_seq_one_letter_code
_entity_poly.pdbx_strand_id
1 'polypeptide(L)'
;GLGSRYNGRAVGTFGEYGVMSFNGNKMITTSGGGALICPGKEAKERIMFFATQAREAFPYYQHEEIGYNYRLSNVCAGIGRGQMTVLDEHIAHHRHIAKLYKEGFKDIEGITFHDNPNELSDSNFWLNTITIREDIKVIDQDKAYNKAVTGAVGGAAGVVHSTGVVHTNCEPNSNVEAMRIALDKLGIESRPLWKPMHLQPVYKNSPAYVNGVSEELFKKGLCLPSGPMISDEDAKFIIESIKAAIIK
;
A
#
# COMPACT_ATOMS: atom_id res chain seq x y z
N GLY A 1 -5.12 5.38 -4.76
CA GLY A 1 -6.07 5.41 -5.90
C GLY A 1 -5.93 6.63 -6.80
N LEU A 2 -5.03 7.59 -6.48
CA LEU A 2 -4.83 8.80 -7.29
C LEU A 2 -4.43 8.43 -8.73
N GLY A 3 -5.23 8.89 -9.72
CA GLY A 3 -5.03 8.57 -11.14
C GLY A 3 -5.68 7.28 -11.61
N SER A 4 -6.13 6.40 -10.71
CA SER A 4 -6.93 5.23 -11.09
C SER A 4 -8.35 5.62 -11.49
N ARG A 5 -8.95 4.82 -12.37
CA ARG A 5 -10.33 5.02 -12.84
C ARG A 5 -11.12 3.72 -12.80
N TYR A 6 -12.42 3.85 -12.65
CA TYR A 6 -13.37 2.78 -12.84
C TYR A 6 -14.48 3.28 -13.77
N ASN A 7 -14.71 2.59 -14.88
CA ASN A 7 -15.62 3.00 -15.94
C ASN A 7 -15.43 4.48 -16.35
N GLY A 8 -14.16 4.88 -16.56
CA GLY A 8 -13.77 6.24 -16.94
C GLY A 8 -13.86 7.29 -15.83
N ARG A 9 -14.48 7.00 -14.68
CA ARG A 9 -14.61 7.90 -13.54
C ARG A 9 -13.44 7.76 -12.57
N ALA A 10 -12.89 8.87 -12.11
CA ALA A 10 -11.76 8.87 -11.17
C ALA A 10 -12.14 8.21 -9.83
N VAL A 11 -11.28 7.31 -9.35
CA VAL A 11 -11.40 6.71 -8.01
C VAL A 11 -11.26 7.80 -6.95
N GLY A 12 -12.06 7.69 -5.88
CA GLY A 12 -12.17 8.73 -4.84
C GLY A 12 -13.27 9.76 -5.10
N THR A 13 -14.05 9.63 -6.21
CA THR A 13 -15.15 10.54 -6.53
C THR A 13 -16.53 9.86 -6.57
N PHE A 14 -16.63 8.61 -6.11
CA PHE A 14 -17.88 7.84 -6.15
C PHE A 14 -18.78 8.11 -4.94
N GLY A 15 -18.19 8.35 -3.78
CA GLY A 15 -18.93 8.70 -2.57
C GLY A 15 -19.24 10.19 -2.47
N GLU A 16 -19.94 10.55 -1.43
CA GLU A 16 -20.20 11.94 -1.06
C GLU A 16 -18.91 12.68 -0.71
N TYR A 17 -17.98 11.99 -0.06
CA TYR A 17 -16.63 12.45 0.24
C TYR A 17 -15.59 11.55 -0.38
N GLY A 18 -14.47 12.12 -0.81
CA GLY A 18 -13.31 11.39 -1.32
C GLY A 18 -12.05 11.71 -0.54
N VAL A 19 -11.25 10.71 -0.23
CA VAL A 19 -10.00 10.86 0.53
C VAL A 19 -8.80 10.55 -0.35
N MET A 20 -7.79 11.41 -0.31
CA MET A 20 -6.49 11.17 -0.93
C MET A 20 -5.40 11.21 0.15
N SER A 21 -4.46 10.29 0.07
CA SER A 21 -3.30 10.24 0.96
C SER A 21 -2.04 10.68 0.21
N PHE A 22 -1.26 11.54 0.86
CA PHE A 22 0.05 12.00 0.38
C PHE A 22 1.18 11.58 1.32
N ASN A 23 1.02 10.43 2.00
CA ASN A 23 2.07 9.86 2.84
C ASN A 23 3.34 9.55 2.02
N GLY A 24 4.46 9.30 2.69
CA GLY A 24 5.79 9.15 2.08
C GLY A 24 5.88 8.11 0.96
N ASN A 25 5.08 7.04 1.06
CA ASN A 25 5.09 5.91 0.12
C ASN A 25 3.99 5.96 -0.96
N LYS A 26 3.27 7.07 -1.11
CA LYS A 26 2.18 7.17 -2.10
C LYS A 26 2.69 7.56 -3.49
N MET A 27 1.80 7.49 -4.49
CA MET A 27 2.08 7.87 -5.89
C MET A 27 2.73 9.24 -6.01
N ILE A 28 2.27 10.19 -5.22
CA ILE A 28 2.94 11.46 -4.90
C ILE A 28 2.92 11.66 -3.40
N THR A 29 3.89 12.39 -2.87
CA THR A 29 4.05 12.58 -1.43
C THR A 29 4.19 14.03 -1.04
N THR A 30 3.72 14.36 0.15
CA THR A 30 4.01 15.60 0.87
C THR A 30 4.70 15.31 2.21
N SER A 31 5.42 14.17 2.32
CA SER A 31 5.94 13.58 3.56
C SER A 31 4.83 13.01 4.46
N GLY A 32 3.76 13.71 4.62
CA GLY A 32 2.54 13.33 5.33
C GLY A 32 1.37 14.18 4.87
N GLY A 33 0.17 13.90 5.37
CA GLY A 33 -1.05 14.63 5.02
C GLY A 33 -1.86 13.97 3.89
N GLY A 34 -2.83 14.71 3.40
CA GLY A 34 -3.78 14.24 2.39
C GLY A 34 -4.70 15.37 1.94
N ALA A 35 -5.71 14.99 1.16
CA ALA A 35 -6.77 15.89 0.74
C ALA A 35 -8.13 15.22 0.91
N LEU A 36 -9.14 16.03 1.23
CA LEU A 36 -10.53 15.63 1.29
C LEU A 36 -11.33 16.34 0.19
N ILE A 37 -11.95 15.58 -0.67
CA ILE A 37 -12.90 16.07 -1.67
C ILE A 37 -14.25 16.17 -0.99
N CYS A 38 -14.85 17.35 -1.03
CA CYS A 38 -16.11 17.67 -0.35
C CYS A 38 -17.23 17.90 -1.36
N PRO A 39 -18.51 17.63 -1.00
CA PRO A 39 -19.63 17.79 -1.90
C PRO A 39 -19.96 19.27 -2.22
N GLY A 40 -19.51 20.22 -1.38
CA GLY A 40 -19.78 21.63 -1.61
C GLY A 40 -19.06 22.56 -0.63
N LYS A 41 -19.34 23.87 -0.78
CA LYS A 41 -18.67 24.91 -0.03
C LYS A 41 -18.96 24.84 1.47
N GLU A 42 -20.19 24.60 1.86
CA GLU A 42 -20.61 24.51 3.28
C GLU A 42 -19.88 23.37 4.00
N ALA A 43 -19.84 22.16 3.40
CA ALA A 43 -19.09 21.04 3.93
C ALA A 43 -17.59 21.36 4.08
N LYS A 44 -16.99 22.02 3.06
CA LYS A 44 -15.61 22.46 3.11
C LYS A 44 -15.36 23.44 4.27
N GLU A 45 -16.22 24.43 4.44
CA GLU A 45 -16.09 25.44 5.50
C GLU A 45 -16.16 24.80 6.89
N ARG A 46 -17.11 23.88 7.09
CA ARG A 46 -17.24 23.14 8.36
C ARG A 46 -16.02 22.25 8.65
N ILE A 47 -15.52 21.54 7.64
CA ILE A 47 -14.31 20.71 7.77
C ILE A 47 -13.08 21.59 8.06
N MET A 48 -12.93 22.71 7.37
CA MET A 48 -11.84 23.62 7.60
C MET A 48 -11.86 24.24 9.00
N PHE A 49 -13.05 24.54 9.52
CA PHE A 49 -13.20 25.00 10.90
C PHE A 49 -12.62 23.99 11.90
N PHE A 50 -13.02 22.69 11.79
CA PHE A 50 -12.48 21.65 12.65
C PHE A 50 -10.99 21.37 12.41
N ALA A 51 -10.54 21.38 11.17
CA ALA A 51 -9.14 21.13 10.81
C ALA A 51 -8.20 22.28 11.22
N THR A 52 -8.74 23.43 11.59
CA THR A 52 -8.03 24.60 12.11
C THR A 52 -8.39 24.88 13.56
N GLN A 53 -8.53 23.81 14.34
CA GLN A 53 -8.71 23.83 15.80
C GLN A 53 -10.10 24.29 16.27
N ALA A 54 -11.12 24.37 15.42
CA ALA A 54 -12.44 24.94 15.74
C ALA A 54 -12.33 26.32 16.39
N ARG A 55 -11.45 27.15 15.85
CA ARG A 55 -11.18 28.48 16.37
C ARG A 55 -12.25 29.47 15.88
N GLU A 56 -12.90 30.15 16.85
CA GLU A 56 -13.85 31.20 16.57
C GLU A 56 -13.20 32.48 15.98
N ALA A 57 -13.97 33.23 15.23
CA ALA A 57 -13.50 34.40 14.48
C ALA A 57 -13.32 35.65 15.39
N PHE A 58 -12.54 35.54 16.49
CA PHE A 58 -12.18 36.61 17.36
C PHE A 58 -10.71 37.00 17.23
N PRO A 59 -10.28 38.19 17.63
CA PRO A 59 -8.86 38.55 17.65
C PRO A 59 -8.03 37.81 18.69
N TYR A 60 -8.68 37.12 19.61
CA TYR A 60 -8.11 36.23 20.61
C TYR A 60 -8.59 34.78 20.36
N TYR A 61 -7.93 33.81 21.01
CA TYR A 61 -8.32 32.38 20.88
C TYR A 61 -9.53 32.07 21.75
N GLN A 62 -10.61 31.67 21.09
CA GLN A 62 -11.83 31.16 21.73
C GLN A 62 -12.30 29.93 20.96
N HIS A 63 -12.78 28.93 21.67
CA HIS A 63 -13.24 27.67 21.14
C HIS A 63 -14.55 27.28 21.82
N GLU A 64 -15.61 27.11 21.05
CA GLU A 64 -16.90 26.59 21.53
C GLU A 64 -17.01 25.09 21.26
N GLU A 65 -16.24 24.57 20.28
CA GLU A 65 -16.17 23.18 19.91
C GLU A 65 -14.71 22.69 19.94
N ILE A 66 -14.53 21.36 20.06
CA ILE A 66 -13.20 20.75 19.99
C ILE A 66 -12.83 20.54 18.53
N GLY A 67 -11.69 21.06 18.13
CA GLY A 67 -11.09 20.83 16.82
C GLY A 67 -9.61 20.44 16.94
N TYR A 68 -8.97 20.18 15.80
CA TYR A 68 -7.61 19.67 15.73
C TYR A 68 -6.77 20.45 14.74
N ASN A 69 -5.46 20.39 14.89
CA ASN A 69 -4.54 20.97 13.89
C ASN A 69 -4.25 19.94 12.80
N TYR A 70 -5.18 19.81 11.86
CA TYR A 70 -5.10 18.83 10.75
C TYR A 70 -4.85 19.49 9.39
N ARG A 71 -4.69 20.80 9.35
CA ARG A 71 -4.41 21.49 8.09
C ARG A 71 -2.99 21.20 7.62
N LEU A 72 -2.85 20.85 6.33
CA LEU A 72 -1.55 20.68 5.68
C LEU A 72 -0.73 21.99 5.77
N SER A 73 0.54 21.89 6.18
CA SER A 73 1.43 23.05 6.24
C SER A 73 1.76 23.58 4.84
N ASN A 74 2.14 24.86 4.75
CA ASN A 74 2.54 25.48 3.49
C ASN A 74 3.74 24.77 2.85
N VAL A 75 4.70 24.29 3.67
CA VAL A 75 5.87 23.54 3.19
C VAL A 75 5.42 22.24 2.51
N CYS A 76 4.60 21.43 3.20
CA CYS A 76 4.08 20.18 2.64
C CYS A 76 3.20 20.44 1.40
N ALA A 77 2.37 21.50 1.43
CA ALA A 77 1.56 21.88 0.27
C ALA A 77 2.43 22.30 -0.92
N GLY A 78 3.55 22.98 -0.68
CA GLY A 78 4.54 23.35 -1.70
C GLY A 78 5.18 22.11 -2.34
N ILE A 79 5.58 21.11 -1.54
CA ILE A 79 6.06 19.81 -2.02
C ILE A 79 4.99 19.15 -2.89
N GLY A 80 3.74 19.11 -2.43
CA GLY A 80 2.63 18.51 -3.17
C GLY A 80 2.39 19.17 -4.53
N ARG A 81 2.50 20.50 -4.60
CA ARG A 81 2.41 21.23 -5.88
C ARG A 81 3.51 20.80 -6.86
N GLY A 82 4.75 20.68 -6.39
CA GLY A 82 5.84 20.16 -7.20
C GLY A 82 5.61 18.69 -7.65
N GLN A 83 5.15 17.84 -6.74
CA GLN A 83 4.84 16.44 -7.06
C GLN A 83 3.70 16.29 -8.07
N MET A 84 2.71 17.18 -8.05
CA MET A 84 1.61 17.17 -9.03
C MET A 84 2.09 17.42 -10.47
N THR A 85 3.21 18.09 -10.68
CA THR A 85 3.73 18.36 -12.04
C THR A 85 4.26 17.10 -12.73
N VAL A 86 4.61 16.06 -11.97
CA VAL A 86 5.15 14.78 -12.48
C VAL A 86 4.18 13.60 -12.26
N LEU A 87 2.96 13.85 -11.81
CA LEU A 87 2.00 12.81 -11.49
C LEU A 87 1.71 11.87 -12.66
N ASP A 88 1.46 12.42 -13.84
CA ASP A 88 1.11 11.63 -15.04
C ASP A 88 2.30 10.78 -15.49
N GLU A 89 3.52 11.29 -15.37
CA GLU A 89 4.76 10.54 -15.65
C GLU A 89 4.92 9.38 -14.65
N HIS A 90 4.68 9.62 -13.36
CA HIS A 90 4.73 8.57 -12.34
C HIS A 90 3.69 7.48 -12.61
N ILE A 91 2.45 7.84 -12.95
CA ILE A 91 1.40 6.86 -13.27
C ILE A 91 1.79 6.03 -14.49
N ALA A 92 2.29 6.68 -15.55
CA ALA A 92 2.73 6.00 -16.77
C ALA A 92 3.88 5.02 -16.46
N HIS A 93 4.85 5.44 -15.63
CA HIS A 93 5.96 4.61 -15.20
C HIS A 93 5.49 3.39 -14.39
N HIS A 94 4.62 3.58 -13.39
CA HIS A 94 4.08 2.46 -12.61
C HIS A 94 3.34 1.44 -13.47
N ARG A 95 2.56 1.90 -14.47
CA ARG A 95 1.90 1.03 -15.45
C ARG A 95 2.89 0.29 -16.33
N HIS A 96 4.00 0.93 -16.71
CA HIS A 96 5.08 0.30 -17.46
C HIS A 96 5.74 -0.83 -16.65
N ILE A 97 6.12 -0.58 -15.40
CA ILE A 97 6.67 -1.59 -14.51
C ILE A 97 5.69 -2.74 -14.26
N ALA A 98 4.40 -2.44 -14.09
CA ALA A 98 3.36 -3.48 -13.99
C ALA A 98 3.32 -4.38 -15.22
N LYS A 99 3.45 -3.79 -16.42
CA LYS A 99 3.51 -4.54 -17.68
C LYS A 99 4.74 -5.46 -17.74
N LEU A 100 5.91 -4.98 -17.30
CA LEU A 100 7.13 -5.80 -17.24
C LEU A 100 6.96 -6.99 -16.30
N TYR A 101 6.40 -6.79 -15.11
CA TYR A 101 6.12 -7.87 -14.17
C TYR A 101 5.11 -8.87 -14.75
N LYS A 102 4.01 -8.38 -15.32
CA LYS A 102 2.99 -9.23 -15.95
C LYS A 102 3.61 -10.14 -17.02
N GLU A 103 4.41 -9.58 -17.93
CA GLU A 103 5.10 -10.35 -18.97
C GLU A 103 6.15 -11.29 -18.40
N GLY A 104 6.89 -10.84 -17.39
CA GLY A 104 7.97 -11.62 -16.76
C GLY A 104 7.46 -12.83 -15.98
N PHE A 105 6.25 -12.78 -15.44
CA PHE A 105 5.66 -13.86 -14.64
C PHE A 105 4.69 -14.76 -15.40
N LYS A 106 4.29 -14.42 -16.63
CA LYS A 106 3.23 -15.12 -17.38
C LYS A 106 3.47 -16.62 -17.55
N ASP A 107 4.74 -17.02 -17.70
CA ASP A 107 5.14 -18.41 -17.95
C ASP A 107 5.69 -19.11 -16.68
N ILE A 108 5.57 -18.48 -15.51
CA ILE A 108 6.03 -19.08 -14.26
C ILE A 108 4.86 -19.79 -13.60
N GLU A 109 4.88 -21.12 -13.64
CA GLU A 109 3.84 -21.90 -12.99
C GLU A 109 3.72 -21.57 -11.50
N GLY A 110 2.50 -21.34 -11.03
CA GLY A 110 2.20 -21.06 -9.63
C GLY A 110 2.46 -19.63 -9.16
N ILE A 111 2.92 -18.75 -10.03
CA ILE A 111 2.98 -17.30 -9.79
C ILE A 111 1.88 -16.61 -10.60
N THR A 112 1.06 -15.81 -9.95
CA THR A 112 0.04 -15.02 -10.63
C THR A 112 0.23 -13.54 -10.34
N PHE A 113 0.41 -12.72 -11.37
CA PHE A 113 0.41 -11.26 -11.25
C PHE A 113 -1.03 -10.74 -11.16
N HIS A 114 -1.27 -9.80 -10.27
CA HIS A 114 -2.57 -9.18 -10.09
C HIS A 114 -2.73 -7.98 -11.01
N ASP A 115 -3.42 -8.20 -12.12
CA ASP A 115 -3.78 -7.18 -13.11
C ASP A 115 -5.15 -6.55 -12.82
N ASN A 116 -5.58 -5.63 -13.66
CA ASN A 116 -6.94 -5.12 -13.64
C ASN A 116 -7.95 -6.28 -13.76
N PRO A 117 -8.96 -6.35 -12.88
CA PRO A 117 -9.89 -7.47 -12.86
C PRO A 117 -10.84 -7.51 -14.07
N ASN A 118 -11.03 -6.39 -14.75
CA ASN A 118 -11.89 -6.23 -15.92
C ASN A 118 -11.54 -4.96 -16.71
N GLU A 119 -12.17 -4.78 -17.87
CA GLU A 119 -11.95 -3.64 -18.78
C GLU A 119 -12.43 -2.29 -18.21
N LEU A 120 -13.28 -2.30 -17.20
CA LEU A 120 -13.75 -1.07 -16.56
C LEU A 120 -12.73 -0.52 -15.55
N SER A 121 -11.79 -1.34 -15.12
CA SER A 121 -10.78 -0.99 -14.13
C SER A 121 -9.52 -0.50 -14.82
N ASP A 122 -9.05 0.69 -14.42
CA ASP A 122 -7.81 1.30 -14.90
C ASP A 122 -6.98 1.71 -13.69
N SER A 123 -6.14 0.77 -13.21
CA SER A 123 -5.28 0.96 -12.04
C SER A 123 -4.11 1.89 -12.35
N ASN A 124 -3.69 2.66 -11.36
CA ASN A 124 -2.42 3.37 -11.38
C ASN A 124 -1.23 2.45 -11.04
N PHE A 125 -1.48 1.20 -10.64
CA PHE A 125 -0.47 0.25 -10.18
C PHE A 125 0.51 0.82 -9.15
N TRP A 126 -0.01 1.63 -8.20
CA TRP A 126 0.80 2.10 -7.07
C TRP A 126 1.61 0.99 -6.41
N LEU A 127 1.02 -0.20 -6.32
CA LEU A 127 1.69 -1.42 -5.89
C LEU A 127 1.51 -2.51 -6.95
N ASN A 128 2.57 -3.26 -7.21
CA ASN A 128 2.54 -4.46 -8.01
C ASN A 128 2.54 -5.66 -7.08
N THR A 129 1.60 -6.58 -7.26
CA THR A 129 1.42 -7.71 -6.37
C THR A 129 1.35 -9.02 -7.15
N ILE A 130 1.89 -10.06 -6.54
CA ILE A 130 1.79 -11.45 -7.03
C ILE A 130 1.17 -12.32 -5.95
N THR A 131 0.58 -13.43 -6.36
CA THR A 131 0.31 -14.56 -5.47
C THR A 131 1.19 -15.73 -5.83
N ILE A 132 1.62 -16.47 -4.80
CA ILE A 132 2.42 -17.69 -4.90
C ILE A 132 1.53 -18.85 -4.51
N ARG A 133 1.31 -19.78 -5.43
CA ARG A 133 0.51 -20.98 -5.16
C ARG A 133 1.16 -21.80 -4.04
N GLU A 134 0.36 -22.41 -3.20
CA GLU A 134 0.81 -23.04 -1.95
C GLU A 134 1.76 -24.23 -2.16
N ASP A 135 1.62 -24.95 -3.29
CA ASP A 135 2.47 -26.08 -3.65
C ASP A 135 3.85 -25.68 -4.20
N ILE A 136 4.06 -24.41 -4.52
CA ILE A 136 5.36 -23.91 -4.98
C ILE A 136 6.35 -23.93 -3.83
N LYS A 137 7.47 -24.63 -4.04
CA LYS A 137 8.58 -24.69 -3.09
C LYS A 137 9.58 -23.57 -3.33
N VAL A 138 10.02 -22.96 -2.24
CA VAL A 138 10.99 -21.85 -2.26
C VAL A 138 12.22 -22.25 -1.43
N ILE A 139 13.38 -21.78 -1.82
CA ILE A 139 14.63 -22.05 -1.10
C ILE A 139 14.51 -21.65 0.38
N ASP A 140 15.07 -22.47 1.28
CA ASP A 140 15.03 -22.26 2.74
C ASP A 140 13.62 -22.15 3.36
N GLN A 141 12.58 -22.66 2.69
CA GLN A 141 11.18 -22.55 3.14
C GLN A 141 10.95 -23.18 4.53
N ASP A 142 11.64 -24.26 4.85
CA ASP A 142 11.60 -24.94 6.14
C ASP A 142 12.14 -24.08 7.29
N LYS A 143 12.93 -23.06 6.97
CA LYS A 143 13.53 -22.12 7.94
C LYS A 143 12.79 -20.78 8.05
N ALA A 144 11.78 -20.53 7.22
CA ALA A 144 11.15 -19.23 7.07
C ALA A 144 10.63 -18.64 8.39
N TYR A 145 10.04 -19.47 9.24
CA TYR A 145 9.51 -19.06 10.55
C TYR A 145 10.38 -19.44 11.75
N ASN A 146 11.57 -20.06 11.54
CA ASN A 146 12.44 -20.50 12.62
C ASN A 146 13.31 -19.39 13.22
N LYS A 147 13.35 -18.21 12.61
CA LYS A 147 13.96 -17.01 13.17
C LYS A 147 12.87 -16.06 13.60
N ALA A 148 12.87 -15.71 14.88
CA ALA A 148 12.14 -14.53 15.34
C ALA A 148 12.54 -13.37 14.41
N VAL A 149 11.61 -12.86 13.63
CA VAL A 149 11.86 -11.79 12.68
C VAL A 149 12.09 -10.51 13.47
N THR A 150 13.31 -10.30 13.90
CA THR A 150 13.83 -9.00 14.31
C THR A 150 14.28 -8.25 13.07
N GLY A 151 13.44 -8.20 12.06
CA GLY A 151 13.64 -7.39 10.88
C GLY A 151 13.10 -6.00 11.18
N ALA A 152 13.99 -5.04 11.38
CA ALA A 152 13.62 -3.65 11.37
C ALA A 152 12.91 -3.35 10.06
N VAL A 153 11.65 -2.96 10.15
CA VAL A 153 10.87 -2.48 9.02
C VAL A 153 11.44 -1.12 8.65
N GLY A 154 12.31 -1.08 7.65
CA GLY A 154 12.72 0.17 7.03
C GLY A 154 11.52 0.84 6.37
N GLY A 155 11.26 2.08 6.73
CA GLY A 155 10.19 2.90 6.17
C GLY A 155 9.28 3.45 7.26
N ALA A 156 9.44 4.73 7.58
CA ALA A 156 8.79 5.51 8.65
C ALA A 156 8.96 4.87 10.04
N ALA A 157 9.86 5.43 10.82
CA ALA A 157 10.24 4.99 12.16
C ALA A 157 9.03 4.70 13.07
N GLY A 158 8.54 3.48 13.02
CA GLY A 158 7.66 2.92 14.03
C GLY A 158 8.51 2.33 15.12
N VAL A 159 8.38 2.81 16.34
CA VAL A 159 8.97 2.20 17.53
C VAL A 159 8.43 0.78 17.64
N VAL A 160 9.26 -0.21 17.41
CA VAL A 160 8.91 -1.62 17.66
C VAL A 160 8.92 -1.83 19.17
N HIS A 161 7.76 -1.79 19.79
CA HIS A 161 7.61 -2.33 21.13
C HIS A 161 7.65 -3.86 21.04
N SER A 162 8.77 -4.45 21.41
CA SER A 162 8.94 -5.90 21.55
C SER A 162 8.23 -6.42 22.79
N THR A 163 6.91 -6.35 22.80
CA THR A 163 6.13 -7.13 23.76
C THR A 163 5.65 -8.36 23.02
N GLY A 164 6.16 -9.50 23.39
CA GLY A 164 5.87 -10.84 22.91
C GLY A 164 5.08 -10.97 21.60
N VAL A 165 5.65 -11.63 20.60
CA VAL A 165 4.99 -11.88 19.33
C VAL A 165 3.70 -12.67 19.59
N VAL A 166 2.54 -12.03 19.47
CA VAL A 166 1.25 -12.73 19.48
C VAL A 166 1.04 -13.30 18.10
N HIS A 167 1.37 -14.58 17.92
CA HIS A 167 1.02 -15.29 16.69
C HIS A 167 -0.49 -15.39 16.59
N THR A 168 -1.04 -14.95 15.48
CA THR A 168 -2.45 -15.12 15.13
C THR A 168 -2.58 -16.31 14.19
N ASN A 169 -3.74 -16.96 14.17
CA ASN A 169 -3.99 -18.16 13.37
C ASN A 169 -3.99 -17.94 11.83
N CYS A 170 -3.64 -16.76 11.36
CA CYS A 170 -3.55 -16.44 9.93
C CYS A 170 -2.28 -15.61 9.69
N GLU A 171 -1.33 -16.21 9.01
CA GLU A 171 -0.06 -15.64 8.61
C GLU A 171 0.21 -15.96 7.13
N PRO A 172 1.13 -15.27 6.46
CA PRO A 172 1.57 -15.64 5.12
C PRO A 172 2.04 -17.12 5.10
N ASN A 173 1.84 -17.80 4.01
CA ASN A 173 2.35 -19.17 3.84
C ASN A 173 3.88 -19.18 3.91
N SER A 174 4.46 -20.30 4.35
CA SER A 174 5.92 -20.41 4.53
C SER A 174 6.72 -20.16 3.24
N ASN A 175 6.15 -20.49 2.08
CA ASN A 175 6.77 -20.19 0.78
C ASN A 175 6.76 -18.69 0.44
N VAL A 176 5.74 -17.94 0.85
CA VAL A 176 5.68 -16.49 0.69
C VAL A 176 6.73 -15.81 1.59
N GLU A 177 6.82 -16.24 2.85
CA GLU A 177 7.82 -15.70 3.78
C GLU A 177 9.24 -16.09 3.35
N ALA A 178 9.46 -17.31 2.85
CA ALA A 178 10.75 -17.71 2.30
C ALA A 178 11.13 -16.88 1.07
N MET A 179 10.20 -16.60 0.18
CA MET A 179 10.42 -15.73 -0.98
C MET A 179 10.80 -14.31 -0.53
N ARG A 180 10.07 -13.75 0.42
CA ARG A 180 10.41 -12.43 1.00
C ARG A 180 11.83 -12.40 1.56
N ILE A 181 12.21 -13.43 2.33
CA ILE A 181 13.57 -13.54 2.90
C ILE A 181 14.63 -13.71 1.80
N ALA A 182 14.34 -14.49 0.76
CA ALA A 182 15.26 -14.69 -0.36
C ALA A 182 15.51 -13.36 -1.12
N LEU A 183 14.47 -12.57 -1.34
CA LEU A 183 14.56 -11.25 -1.96
C LEU A 183 15.31 -10.25 -1.08
N ASP A 184 15.02 -10.22 0.23
CA ASP A 184 15.70 -9.35 1.20
C ASP A 184 17.22 -9.58 1.24
N LYS A 185 17.69 -10.83 1.13
CA LYS A 185 19.12 -11.17 1.01
C LYS A 185 19.79 -10.55 -0.23
N LEU A 186 19.02 -10.23 -1.25
CA LEU A 186 19.48 -9.57 -2.48
C LEU A 186 19.26 -8.06 -2.47
N GLY A 187 18.81 -7.48 -1.34
CA GLY A 187 18.49 -6.06 -1.22
C GLY A 187 17.18 -5.66 -1.90
N ILE A 188 16.31 -6.63 -2.21
CA ILE A 188 14.99 -6.39 -2.82
C ILE A 188 13.94 -6.36 -1.70
N GLU A 189 13.40 -5.17 -1.41
CA GLU A 189 12.34 -5.03 -0.42
C GLU A 189 11.01 -5.57 -0.98
N SER A 190 10.42 -6.52 -0.28
CA SER A 190 9.09 -7.05 -0.59
C SER A 190 8.29 -7.23 0.70
N ARG A 191 6.96 -7.23 0.60
CA ARG A 191 6.08 -7.34 1.77
C ARG A 191 4.89 -8.24 1.48
N PRO A 192 4.44 -9.05 2.45
CA PRO A 192 3.14 -9.71 2.34
C PRO A 192 2.04 -8.69 2.09
N LEU A 193 0.93 -9.12 1.50
CA LEU A 193 -0.28 -8.31 1.44
C LEU A 193 -0.78 -7.97 2.85
N TRP A 194 -1.69 -6.98 2.96
CA TRP A 194 -2.21 -6.55 4.25
C TRP A 194 -3.02 -7.66 4.92
N LYS A 195 -2.70 -7.90 6.19
CA LYS A 195 -3.52 -8.74 7.05
C LYS A 195 -4.94 -8.15 7.11
N PRO A 196 -5.99 -8.94 6.83
CA PRO A 196 -7.36 -8.45 6.83
C PRO A 196 -7.76 -7.81 8.16
N MET A 197 -8.57 -6.75 8.12
CA MET A 197 -8.92 -5.98 9.30
C MET A 197 -9.64 -6.81 10.36
N HIS A 198 -10.53 -7.73 9.97
CA HIS A 198 -11.24 -8.63 10.89
C HIS A 198 -10.31 -9.63 11.61
N LEU A 199 -9.09 -9.84 11.08
CA LEU A 199 -8.05 -10.66 11.72
C LEU A 199 -7.07 -9.86 12.57
N GLN A 200 -7.19 -8.52 12.61
CA GLN A 200 -6.37 -7.70 13.49
C GLN A 200 -6.86 -7.88 14.95
N PRO A 201 -5.95 -8.15 15.90
CA PRO A 201 -6.33 -8.40 17.30
C PRO A 201 -7.21 -7.31 17.90
N VAL A 202 -7.00 -6.06 17.51
CA VAL A 202 -7.78 -4.90 17.99
C VAL A 202 -9.24 -4.96 17.55
N TYR A 203 -9.56 -5.62 16.44
CA TYR A 203 -10.92 -5.73 15.87
C TYR A 203 -11.57 -7.11 16.07
N LYS A 204 -11.00 -7.98 16.90
CA LYS A 204 -11.48 -9.35 17.10
C LYS A 204 -12.96 -9.47 17.50
N ASN A 205 -13.52 -8.43 18.12
CA ASN A 205 -14.90 -8.36 18.57
C ASN A 205 -15.80 -7.46 17.69
N SER A 206 -15.26 -6.94 16.57
CA SER A 206 -16.01 -6.10 15.66
C SER A 206 -16.85 -6.94 14.70
N PRO A 207 -18.03 -6.47 14.25
CA PRO A 207 -18.79 -7.14 13.21
C PRO A 207 -17.96 -7.30 11.93
N ALA A 208 -18.05 -8.49 11.31
CA ALA A 208 -17.34 -8.78 10.07
C ALA A 208 -18.26 -9.50 9.07
N TYR A 209 -18.17 -9.11 7.81
CA TYR A 209 -18.87 -9.73 6.68
C TYR A 209 -17.82 -10.22 5.71
N VAL A 210 -17.44 -11.48 5.82
CA VAL A 210 -16.28 -12.06 5.12
C VAL A 210 -16.66 -13.31 4.35
N ASN A 211 -15.90 -13.58 3.28
CA ASN A 211 -16.07 -14.78 2.44
C ASN A 211 -14.74 -15.55 2.27
N GLY A 212 -13.69 -15.20 3.04
CA GLY A 212 -12.38 -15.85 3.01
C GLY A 212 -11.41 -15.36 1.94
N VAL A 213 -11.84 -14.60 0.94
CA VAL A 213 -10.98 -14.16 -0.18
C VAL A 213 -9.80 -13.31 0.31
N SER A 214 -10.04 -12.35 1.20
CA SER A 214 -8.97 -11.49 1.72
C SER A 214 -7.95 -12.25 2.56
N GLU A 215 -8.38 -13.28 3.27
CA GLU A 215 -7.49 -14.17 4.03
C GLU A 215 -6.60 -15.00 3.12
N GLU A 216 -7.18 -15.57 2.05
CA GLU A 216 -6.43 -16.32 1.04
C GLU A 216 -5.43 -15.44 0.29
N LEU A 217 -5.81 -14.23 -0.07
CA LEU A 217 -4.89 -13.27 -0.69
C LEU A 217 -3.74 -12.89 0.25
N PHE A 218 -4.02 -12.67 1.53
CA PHE A 218 -2.99 -12.39 2.53
C PHE A 218 -2.01 -13.55 2.71
N LYS A 219 -2.50 -14.79 2.74
CA LYS A 219 -1.65 -15.97 2.88
C LYS A 219 -0.69 -16.17 1.70
N LYS A 220 -1.14 -15.85 0.49
CA LYS A 220 -0.44 -16.17 -0.78
C LYS A 220 0.24 -14.96 -1.41
N GLY A 221 -0.06 -13.75 -0.96
CA GLY A 221 0.27 -12.54 -1.67
C GLY A 221 1.56 -11.86 -1.21
N LEU A 222 2.28 -11.31 -2.18
CA LEU A 222 3.51 -10.55 -1.99
C LEU A 222 3.49 -9.28 -2.83
N CYS A 223 3.77 -8.13 -2.19
CA CYS A 223 4.02 -6.86 -2.86
C CYS A 223 5.47 -6.78 -3.34
N LEU A 224 5.65 -6.33 -4.57
CA LEU A 224 6.95 -6.12 -5.20
C LEU A 224 7.28 -4.62 -5.29
N PRO A 225 8.56 -4.25 -5.44
CA PRO A 225 8.96 -2.87 -5.66
C PRO A 225 8.24 -2.26 -6.85
N SER A 226 7.73 -1.04 -6.68
CA SER A 226 6.87 -0.37 -7.67
C SER A 226 7.11 1.14 -7.76
N GLY A 227 8.12 1.65 -7.08
CA GLY A 227 8.39 3.08 -7.01
C GLY A 227 8.85 3.69 -8.33
N PRO A 228 8.81 5.03 -8.47
CA PRO A 228 9.19 5.72 -9.70
C PRO A 228 10.68 5.61 -10.02
N MET A 229 11.49 5.09 -9.11
CA MET A 229 12.94 4.89 -9.29
C MET A 229 13.29 3.47 -9.78
N ILE A 230 12.32 2.56 -9.91
CA ILE A 230 12.57 1.19 -10.41
C ILE A 230 12.81 1.25 -11.92
N SER A 231 14.01 0.87 -12.36
CA SER A 231 14.34 0.76 -13.78
C SER A 231 13.81 -0.54 -14.40
N ASP A 232 13.89 -0.65 -15.73
CA ASP A 232 13.57 -1.89 -16.45
C ASP A 232 14.55 -3.01 -16.06
N GLU A 233 15.83 -2.67 -15.81
CA GLU A 233 16.85 -3.58 -15.32
C GLU A 233 16.55 -4.09 -13.92
N ASP A 234 16.09 -3.20 -13.01
CA ASP A 234 15.67 -3.58 -11.66
C ASP A 234 14.46 -4.53 -11.72
N ALA A 235 13.45 -4.20 -12.53
CA ALA A 235 12.28 -5.06 -12.71
C ALA A 235 12.69 -6.45 -13.23
N LYS A 236 13.59 -6.52 -14.20
CA LYS A 236 14.14 -7.78 -14.71
C LYS A 236 14.92 -8.54 -13.64
N PHE A 237 15.77 -7.86 -12.88
CA PHE A 237 16.52 -8.48 -11.78
C PHE A 237 15.59 -9.07 -10.72
N ILE A 238 14.51 -8.37 -10.36
CA ILE A 238 13.50 -8.84 -9.41
C ILE A 238 12.80 -10.10 -9.95
N ILE A 239 12.39 -10.09 -11.22
CA ILE A 239 11.74 -11.24 -11.88
C ILE A 239 12.66 -12.46 -11.87
N GLU A 240 13.91 -12.31 -12.28
CA GLU A 240 14.89 -13.42 -12.31
C GLU A 240 15.24 -13.92 -10.89
N SER A 241 15.28 -13.02 -9.90
CA SER A 241 15.51 -13.39 -8.50
C SER A 241 14.35 -14.26 -7.95
N ILE A 242 13.10 -13.94 -8.29
CA ILE A 242 11.93 -14.72 -7.92
C ILE A 242 11.98 -16.09 -8.61
N LYS A 243 12.30 -16.15 -9.91
CA LYS A 243 12.47 -17.43 -10.64
C LYS A 243 13.54 -18.29 -10.01
N ALA A 244 14.69 -17.72 -9.66
CA ALA A 244 15.81 -18.45 -9.07
C ALA A 244 15.52 -18.97 -7.65
N ALA A 245 14.61 -18.33 -6.92
CA ALA A 245 14.21 -18.75 -5.58
C ALA A 245 13.23 -19.94 -5.58
N ILE A 246 12.59 -20.27 -6.70
CA ILE A 246 11.67 -21.40 -6.84
C ILE A 246 12.47 -22.68 -7.06
N ILE A 247 12.20 -23.70 -6.23
CA ILE A 247 12.78 -25.05 -6.38
C ILE A 247 11.90 -25.82 -7.38
N LYS A 248 12.55 -26.33 -8.42
CA LYS A 248 11.89 -27.20 -9.42
C LYS A 248 11.69 -28.62 -8.89
#